data_77d5e0750db8ae1ac7802bc6b393f8fe
#
_entry.id   77d5e0750db8ae1ac7802bc6b393f8fe
#
_cell.length_a   1.000
_cell.length_b   1.000
_cell.length_c   1.000
_cell.angle_alpha   90.00
_cell.angle_beta   90.00
_cell.angle_gamma   90.00
#
_symmetry.space_group_name_H-M   'P 1'
#
loop_
_entity.id
_entity.type
_entity.pdbx_description
1 polymer ?
#
loop_
_entity_poly.entity_id
_entity_poly.type
_entity_poly.pdbx_seq_one_letter_code
_entity_poly.pdbx_strand_id
1 'polypeptide(L)'
;MLGLPLAVNAQEPELSITGNFPCKSFKELSNELREKHNEIPVLSGMGVSRLLNLESRQLDFARHDMIIFVNPENYAYSLIFTLNVGDEEIGCIVSSGRNFGPVIQEDSI
;
A
#
# COMPACT_ATOMS: atom_id res chain seq x y z
N MET A 1 15.51 30.43 -3.77
CA MET A 1 15.37 30.11 -3.36
C MET A 1 15.12 30.03 -3.24
N LEU A 2 15.08 29.80 -3.34
CA LEU A 2 14.81 29.58 -3.06
C LEU A 2 14.43 29.16 -2.81
N GLY A 3 14.32 29.29 -2.80
CA GLY A 3 13.98 28.70 -2.40
C GLY A 3 13.43 28.37 -2.33
N LEU A 4 13.30 28.34 -2.46
CA LEU A 4 12.85 27.86 -2.21
C LEU A 4 12.33 27.31 -2.44
N PRO A 5 12.32 27.61 -2.45
CA PRO A 5 11.67 26.97 -2.65
C PRO A 5 11.59 25.87 -2.89
N LEU A 6 12.12 25.59 -2.99
CA LEU A 6 12.17 24.36 -2.91
C LEU A 6 11.12 23.66 -2.20
N ALA A 7 10.74 24.06 -1.20
CA ALA A 7 9.64 23.55 -0.42
C ALA A 7 8.37 23.49 -1.21
N VAL A 8 8.23 24.40 -2.08
CA VAL A 8 7.05 24.40 -2.93
C VAL A 8 6.99 23.14 -3.76
N ASN A 9 8.13 22.69 -4.20
CA ASN A 9 8.16 21.50 -5.04
C ASN A 9 7.76 20.26 -4.29
N ALA A 10 7.96 20.26 -2.99
CA ALA A 10 7.56 19.11 -2.20
C ALA A 10 6.05 18.93 -2.23
N GLN A 11 5.32 20.00 -2.47
CA GLN A 11 3.88 19.94 -2.50
C GLN A 11 3.34 19.51 -3.86
N GLU A 12 4.16 19.65 -4.88
CA GLU A 12 3.77 19.30 -6.23
C GLU A 12 4.82 18.39 -6.81
N PRO A 13 4.69 17.11 -6.58
CA PRO A 13 5.69 16.18 -7.08
C PRO A 13 5.78 16.26 -8.60
N GLU A 14 6.97 16.13 -9.09
CA GLU A 14 7.20 16.16 -10.53
C GLU A 14 6.67 14.92 -11.20
N LEU A 15 6.53 13.85 -10.44
CA LEU A 15 6.05 12.60 -10.98
C LEU A 15 4.91 12.11 -10.15
N SER A 16 3.80 11.81 -10.76
CA SER A 16 2.72 11.14 -10.08
C SER A 16 2.38 9.87 -10.82
N ILE A 17 2.01 8.85 -10.06
CA ILE A 17 1.72 7.54 -10.61
C ILE A 17 0.29 7.20 -10.24
N THR A 18 -0.49 6.85 -11.26
CA THR A 18 -1.85 6.44 -11.05
C THR A 18 -2.02 5.04 -11.58
N GLY A 19 -3.02 4.34 -11.07
CA GLY A 19 -3.30 3.01 -11.54
C GLY A 19 -4.49 2.43 -10.84
N ASN A 20 -4.88 1.27 -11.31
CA ASN A 20 -5.95 0.50 -10.70
C ASN A 20 -5.34 -0.67 -9.98
N PHE A 21 -5.85 -0.95 -8.79
CA PHE A 21 -5.39 -2.06 -8.00
C PHE A 21 -6.51 -3.07 -7.84
N PRO A 22 -6.19 -4.37 -7.88
CA PRO A 22 -7.23 -5.37 -7.66
C PRO A 22 -7.70 -5.33 -6.21
N CYS A 23 -8.99 -5.24 -6.04
CA CYS A 23 -9.60 -5.13 -4.72
C CYS A 23 -10.72 -6.13 -4.58
N LYS A 24 -10.91 -6.61 -3.37
CA LYS A 24 -12.04 -7.45 -3.02
C LYS A 24 -12.23 -7.37 -1.52
N SER A 25 -13.23 -8.05 -1.00
CA SER A 25 -13.42 -8.13 0.43
C SER A 25 -12.11 -8.54 1.10
N PHE A 26 -11.75 -7.85 2.16
CA PHE A 26 -10.49 -8.16 2.84
C PHE A 26 -10.50 -9.58 3.37
N LYS A 27 -11.65 -10.05 3.82
CA LYS A 27 -11.75 -11.41 4.31
C LYS A 27 -11.43 -12.42 3.22
N GLU A 28 -11.98 -12.22 2.02
CA GLU A 28 -11.68 -13.09 0.90
C GLU A 28 -10.23 -13.02 0.50
N LEU A 29 -9.69 -11.81 0.44
CA LEU A 29 -8.32 -11.62 0.03
C LEU A 29 -7.36 -12.26 1.02
N SER A 30 -7.61 -12.08 2.30
CA SER A 30 -6.79 -12.66 3.34
C SER A 30 -6.79 -14.18 3.26
N ASN A 31 -7.97 -14.76 3.05
CA ASN A 31 -8.08 -16.20 2.92
C ASN A 31 -7.35 -16.71 1.69
N GLU A 32 -7.46 -15.98 0.60
CA GLU A 32 -6.80 -16.38 -0.64
C GLU A 32 -5.28 -16.33 -0.50
N LEU A 33 -4.77 -15.29 0.11
CA LEU A 33 -3.33 -15.19 0.32
C LEU A 33 -2.83 -16.32 1.20
N ARG A 34 -3.61 -16.66 2.23
CA ARG A 34 -3.22 -17.70 3.16
C ARG A 34 -3.30 -19.08 2.51
N GLU A 35 -4.36 -19.36 1.80
CA GLU A 35 -4.62 -20.71 1.29
C GLU A 35 -3.88 -21.00 -0.02
N LYS A 36 -3.78 -20.01 -0.90
CA LYS A 36 -3.17 -20.23 -2.19
C LYS A 36 -1.70 -19.87 -2.24
N HIS A 37 -1.27 -18.95 -1.38
CA HIS A 37 0.10 -18.44 -1.45
C HIS A 37 0.88 -18.65 -0.17
N ASN A 38 0.24 -19.22 0.85
CA ASN A 38 0.86 -19.47 2.14
C ASN A 38 1.47 -18.19 2.73
N GLU A 39 0.78 -17.07 2.52
CA GLU A 39 1.22 -15.79 3.06
C GLU A 39 0.42 -15.47 4.30
N ILE A 40 1.11 -14.99 5.32
CA ILE A 40 0.51 -14.60 6.58
C ILE A 40 0.81 -13.14 6.85
N PRO A 41 -0.08 -12.44 7.56
CA PRO A 41 0.17 -11.05 7.90
C PRO A 41 1.29 -10.94 8.92
N VAL A 42 2.27 -10.09 8.65
CA VAL A 42 3.43 -9.96 9.53
C VAL A 42 3.63 -8.54 10.05
N LEU A 43 3.21 -7.54 9.29
CA LEU A 43 3.36 -6.15 9.69
C LEU A 43 2.12 -5.39 9.28
N SER A 44 1.77 -4.39 10.07
CA SER A 44 0.67 -3.51 9.71
C SER A 44 0.97 -2.10 10.17
N GLY A 45 0.33 -1.14 9.53
CA GLY A 45 0.45 0.24 9.89
C GLY A 45 -0.81 0.98 9.48
N MET A 46 -1.02 2.12 10.10
CA MET A 46 -2.15 2.98 9.76
C MET A 46 -1.62 4.17 8.99
N GLY A 47 -2.38 4.60 8.02
CA GLY A 47 -1.97 5.72 7.20
C GLY A 47 -3.13 6.52 6.69
N VAL A 48 -2.78 7.57 5.96
CA VAL A 48 -3.75 8.42 5.31
C VAL A 48 -3.30 8.58 3.87
N SER A 49 -4.20 8.34 2.95
CA SER A 49 -3.91 8.50 1.53
C SER A 49 -4.81 9.56 0.94
N ARG A 50 -4.31 10.20 -0.09
CA ARG A 50 -5.09 11.14 -0.86
C ARG A 50 -5.67 10.37 -2.03
N LEU A 51 -6.99 10.40 -2.12
CA LEU A 51 -7.70 9.68 -3.15
C LEU A 51 -8.47 10.65 -4.00
N LEU A 52 -8.42 10.45 -5.31
CA LEU A 52 -9.18 11.28 -6.23
C LEU A 52 -10.58 10.71 -6.35
N ASN A 53 -11.54 11.53 -6.01
CA ASN A 53 -12.94 11.18 -6.21
C ASN A 53 -13.29 11.53 -7.65
N LEU A 54 -13.59 10.51 -8.43
CA LEU A 54 -13.83 10.71 -9.86
C LEU A 54 -15.10 11.48 -10.16
N GLU A 55 -16.07 11.42 -9.26
CA GLU A 55 -17.31 12.14 -9.48
C GLU A 55 -17.16 13.62 -9.21
N SER A 56 -16.56 13.96 -8.08
CA SER A 56 -16.41 15.35 -7.69
C SER A 56 -15.13 15.96 -8.21
N ARG A 57 -14.19 15.14 -8.66
CA ARG A 57 -12.88 15.56 -9.11
C ARG A 57 -12.09 16.27 -8.04
N GLN A 58 -12.32 15.87 -6.79
CA GLN A 58 -11.64 16.42 -5.65
C GLN A 58 -10.78 15.35 -4.99
N LEU A 59 -9.74 15.80 -4.32
CA LEU A 59 -8.89 14.91 -3.55
C LEU A 59 -9.45 14.79 -2.16
N ASP A 60 -9.70 13.57 -1.76
CA ASP A 60 -10.18 13.27 -0.43
C ASP A 60 -9.08 12.55 0.33
N PHE A 61 -9.10 12.71 1.65
CA PHE A 61 -8.19 11.98 2.50
C PHE A 61 -8.95 10.80 3.09
N ALA A 62 -8.33 9.63 3.04
CA ALA A 62 -8.93 8.43 3.57
C ALA A 62 -7.94 7.75 4.48
N ARG A 63 -8.43 7.32 5.62
CA ARG A 63 -7.65 6.49 6.53
C ARG A 63 -7.68 5.05 6.02
N HIS A 64 -6.55 4.41 6.12
CA HIS A 64 -6.48 3.01 5.72
C HIS A 64 -5.40 2.32 6.53
N ASP A 65 -5.50 1.01 6.57
CA ASP A 65 -4.43 0.21 7.11
C ASP A 65 -3.60 -0.33 5.98
N MET A 66 -2.32 -0.49 6.24
CA MET A 66 -1.42 -1.22 5.37
C MET A 66 -1.05 -2.51 6.07
N ILE A 67 -1.12 -3.60 5.35
CA ILE A 67 -0.77 -4.89 5.91
C ILE A 67 0.14 -5.59 4.93
N ILE A 68 1.24 -6.13 5.43
CA ILE A 68 2.15 -6.88 4.60
C ILE A 68 1.99 -8.35 4.95
N PHE A 69 1.62 -9.13 3.95
CA PHE A 69 1.55 -10.58 4.05
C PHE A 69 2.82 -11.16 3.47
N VAL A 70 3.37 -12.17 4.12
CA VAL A 70 4.63 -12.77 3.70
C VAL A 70 4.54 -14.27 3.79
N ASN A 71 5.09 -14.94 2.79
CA ASN A 71 5.28 -16.38 2.84
C ASN A 71 6.59 -16.64 3.63
N PRO A 72 6.49 -17.30 4.78
CA PRO A 72 7.68 -17.46 5.62
C PRO A 72 8.75 -18.40 5.04
N GLU A 73 8.42 -19.14 4.00
CA GLU A 73 9.38 -20.06 3.41
C GLU A 73 10.18 -19.44 2.29
N ASN A 74 9.51 -18.67 1.43
CA ASN A 74 10.21 -18.13 0.26
C ASN A 74 10.24 -16.61 0.24
N TYR A 75 9.64 -15.95 1.23
CA TYR A 75 9.64 -14.51 1.39
C TYR A 75 8.96 -13.75 0.24
N ALA A 76 8.07 -14.43 -0.47
CA ALA A 76 7.15 -13.73 -1.34
C ALA A 76 6.20 -12.90 -0.49
N TYR A 77 5.77 -11.75 -0.98
CA TYR A 77 4.97 -10.86 -0.17
C TYR A 77 3.89 -10.17 -0.98
N SER A 78 2.90 -9.68 -0.27
CA SER A 78 1.84 -8.86 -0.82
C SER A 78 1.60 -7.68 0.12
N LEU A 79 1.58 -6.49 -0.44
CA LEU A 79 1.26 -5.29 0.32
C LEU A 79 -0.18 -4.94 0.06
N ILE A 80 -0.97 -4.89 1.12
CA ILE A 80 -2.40 -4.72 1.03
C ILE A 80 -2.79 -3.41 1.71
N PHE A 81 -3.60 -2.62 1.04
CA PHE A 81 -4.27 -1.48 1.65
C PHE A 81 -5.70 -1.88 1.95
N THR A 82 -6.22 -1.45 3.08
CA THR A 82 -7.61 -1.72 3.41
C THR A 82 -8.37 -0.42 3.55
N LEU A 83 -9.60 -0.45 3.13
CA LEU A 83 -10.51 0.69 3.21
C LEU A 83 -11.87 0.16 3.63
N ASN A 84 -12.60 0.97 4.38
CA ASN A 84 -13.97 0.66 4.70
C ASN A 84 -14.89 1.31 3.70
N VAL A 85 -15.71 0.52 3.06
CA VAL A 85 -16.72 1.01 2.12
C VAL A 85 -18.06 0.55 2.66
N GLY A 86 -18.77 1.48 3.27
CA GLY A 86 -19.96 1.11 4.00
C GLY A 86 -19.60 0.26 5.20
N ASP A 87 -20.19 -0.90 5.30
CA ASP A 87 -19.93 -1.81 6.40
C ASP A 87 -18.90 -2.87 6.04
N GLU A 88 -18.31 -2.76 4.86
CA GLU A 88 -17.42 -3.81 4.39
C GLU A 88 -16.00 -3.31 4.33
N GLU A 89 -15.08 -4.13 4.81
CA GLU A 89 -13.66 -3.85 4.70
C GLU A 89 -13.16 -4.41 3.38
N ILE A 90 -12.62 -3.54 2.56
CA ILE A 90 -12.10 -3.89 1.24
C ILE A 90 -10.59 -3.88 1.31
N GLY A 91 -9.97 -4.90 0.75
CA GLY A 91 -8.53 -4.96 0.63
C GLY A 91 -8.11 -4.85 -0.82
N CYS A 92 -7.05 -4.10 -1.05
CA CYS A 92 -6.52 -3.91 -2.39
C CYS A 92 -5.05 -4.28 -2.40
N ILE A 93 -4.65 -5.07 -3.40
CA ILE A 93 -3.25 -5.43 -3.55
C ILE A 93 -2.56 -4.27 -4.25
N VAL A 94 -1.65 -3.62 -3.54
CA VAL A 94 -0.94 -2.48 -4.08
C VAL A 94 0.39 -2.91 -4.68
N SER A 95 0.99 -3.93 -4.11
CA SER A 95 2.27 -4.42 -4.60
C SER A 95 2.43 -5.87 -4.19
N SER A 96 3.14 -6.63 -4.98
CA SER A 96 3.51 -7.98 -4.62
C SER A 96 4.86 -8.28 -5.24
N GLY A 97 5.59 -9.19 -4.62
CA GLY A 97 6.92 -9.50 -5.09
C GLY A 97 7.55 -10.58 -4.25
N ARG A 98 8.87 -10.54 -4.17
CA ARG A 98 9.61 -11.55 -3.42
C ARG A 98 10.77 -10.88 -2.71
N ASN A 99 11.47 -11.70 -1.94
CA ASN A 99 12.66 -11.26 -1.20
C ASN A 99 12.32 -10.20 -0.16
N PHE A 100 11.15 -10.34 0.46
CA PHE A 100 10.81 -9.45 1.54
C PHE A 100 11.76 -9.69 2.71
N GLY A 101 12.31 -8.60 3.25
CA GLY A 101 13.23 -8.72 4.38
C GLY A 101 13.86 -7.38 4.65
N PRO A 102 14.77 -7.36 5.60
CA PRO A 102 15.44 -6.13 5.94
C PRO A 102 16.33 -5.66 4.80
N VAL A 103 16.47 -4.35 4.71
CA VAL A 103 17.39 -3.78 3.75
C VAL A 103 18.80 -4.15 4.18
N ILE A 104 19.55 -4.70 3.23
CA ILE A 104 20.93 -5.04 3.47
C ILE A 104 21.78 -3.84 3.10
N GLN A 105 22.52 -3.34 4.06
CA GLN A 105 23.37 -2.19 3.81
C GLN A 105 24.81 -2.67 3.74
N GLU A 106 25.47 -2.23 2.69
CA GLU A 106 26.86 -2.59 2.51
C GLU A 106 27.71 -1.81 3.48
N ASP A 107 28.95 -2.21 3.58
CA ASP A 107 29.88 -1.59 4.50
C ASP A 107 30.07 -0.12 4.24
N SER A 108 29.80 0.29 3.07
CA SER A 108 29.91 1.70 2.74
C SER A 108 28.90 2.54 3.50
N ILE A 109 27.99 1.91 4.12
CA ILE A 109 26.91 2.60 4.82
C ILE A 109 27.33 2.90 6.24
#